data_34019d2b51502493ae41b8142c6ad1ee
#
_entry.id   34019d2b51502493ae41b8142c6ad1ee
#
_cell.length_a   1.000
_cell.length_b   1.000
_cell.length_c   1.000
_cell.angle_alpha   90.00
_cell.angle_beta   90.00
_cell.angle_gamma   90.00
#
_symmetry.space_group_name_H-M   'P 1'
#
loop_
_entity.id
_entity.type
_entity.pdbx_description
1 polymer ?
#
loop_
_entity_poly.entity_id
_entity_poly.type
_entity_poly.pdbx_seq_one_letter_code
_entity_poly.pdbx_strand_id
1 'polypeptide(L)'
;MDLWQPGKRLLKGNLHAHTTASDGRISIEECIKRYKEHGYDFLAITDHRKRFKGYQDEDILVIPAGEYHRNFVGQAPEHAFHITGVGIEYDIIQDDSFSPQDIVDAIKSAGGFCTLAHPIWSLMTFQQCIDLKNYDAIEIYNTISDVYSGRGYSDLYIDMLASRGIYKKITAVDDAHHYDRDAFVGYIMVQAENNTWEEIHQALKENRFYASQGPQIHRIQVEGAKIIVDASPASCIRLMSNTLSGGRRTFYGEDITHVEYTLPESERYARVEVIDKNGLKAWSNIIVRE
;
A
#
# COMPACT_ATOMS: atom_id res chain seq x y z
N MET A 1 -17.31 7.84 -13.63
CA MET A 1 -16.78 8.09 -12.26
C MET A 1 -15.28 8.37 -12.36
N ASP A 2 -14.77 9.42 -11.73
CA ASP A 2 -13.33 9.64 -11.63
C ASP A 2 -12.87 9.08 -10.29
N LEU A 3 -11.90 8.16 -10.27
CA LEU A 3 -11.37 7.59 -9.01
C LEU A 3 -10.60 8.65 -8.24
N TRP A 4 -9.92 9.56 -8.93
CA TRP A 4 -9.46 10.83 -8.41
C TRP A 4 -9.54 11.89 -9.50
N GLN A 5 -9.69 13.14 -9.07
CA GLN A 5 -9.96 14.26 -9.97
C GLN A 5 -8.63 14.92 -10.39
N PRO A 6 -8.39 15.10 -11.70
CA PRO A 6 -7.22 15.84 -12.18
C PRO A 6 -7.14 17.24 -11.58
N GLY A 7 -5.92 17.68 -11.25
CA GLY A 7 -5.68 19.03 -10.70
C GLY A 7 -6.00 19.21 -9.22
N LYS A 8 -6.52 18.19 -8.54
CA LYS A 8 -6.64 18.17 -7.08
C LYS A 8 -5.31 17.84 -6.42
N ARG A 9 -5.12 18.33 -5.19
CA ARG A 9 -3.91 18.09 -4.40
C ARG A 9 -3.73 16.58 -4.15
N LEU A 10 -2.51 16.11 -4.38
CA LEU A 10 -2.06 14.77 -4.04
C LEU A 10 -1.01 14.89 -2.94
N LEU A 11 -1.21 14.17 -1.86
CA LEU A 11 -0.30 14.06 -0.72
C LEU A 11 0.52 12.78 -0.85
N LYS A 12 1.85 12.90 -0.71
CA LYS A 12 2.78 11.76 -0.71
C LYS A 12 2.96 11.24 0.72
N GLY A 13 2.77 9.93 0.94
CA GLY A 13 2.96 9.35 2.26
C GLY A 13 3.53 7.96 2.29
N ASN A 14 4.20 7.62 3.39
CA ASN A 14 4.63 6.26 3.69
C ASN A 14 3.91 5.76 4.95
N LEU A 15 3.39 4.53 4.87
CA LEU A 15 2.58 3.93 5.93
C LEU A 15 3.30 2.85 6.76
N HIS A 16 4.64 2.67 6.55
CA HIS A 16 5.42 1.64 7.24
C HIS A 16 6.88 2.08 7.36
N ALA A 17 7.33 2.37 8.58
CA ALA A 17 8.71 2.75 8.88
C ALA A 17 9.05 2.44 10.34
N HIS A 18 10.31 2.08 10.61
CA HIS A 18 10.83 1.73 11.92
C HIS A 18 11.93 2.69 12.39
N THR A 19 12.02 2.83 13.70
CA THR A 19 12.99 3.70 14.37
C THR A 19 13.73 2.95 15.47
N THR A 20 14.64 3.62 16.19
CA THR A 20 15.29 3.06 17.38
C THR A 20 14.30 2.79 18.53
N ALA A 21 13.03 3.11 18.40
CA ALA A 21 12.02 2.69 19.36
C ALA A 21 11.71 1.18 19.27
N SER A 22 11.98 0.55 18.10
CA SER A 22 12.01 -0.92 17.95
C SER A 22 13.39 -1.38 17.44
N ASP A 23 13.54 -1.60 16.16
CA ASP A 23 14.72 -2.19 15.52
C ASP A 23 15.25 -1.41 14.32
N GLY A 24 14.68 -0.24 14.04
CA GLY A 24 15.23 0.71 13.10
C GLY A 24 16.53 1.37 13.59
N ARG A 25 17.34 1.89 12.69
CA ARG A 25 18.69 2.41 13.01
C ARG A 25 18.75 3.89 13.33
N ILE A 26 17.70 4.65 13.10
CA ILE A 26 17.67 6.09 13.35
C ILE A 26 16.58 6.46 14.36
N SER A 27 16.75 7.62 15.01
CA SER A 27 15.75 8.11 15.97
C SER A 27 14.45 8.52 15.27
N ILE A 28 13.39 8.67 16.03
CA ILE A 28 12.09 9.18 15.55
C ILE A 28 12.27 10.55 14.87
N GLU A 29 13.02 11.45 15.50
CA GLU A 29 13.26 12.81 15.00
C GLU A 29 14.03 12.80 13.66
N GLU A 30 15.04 11.95 13.55
CA GLU A 30 15.80 11.82 12.31
C GLU A 30 14.97 11.14 11.21
N CYS A 31 14.12 10.18 11.55
CA CYS A 31 13.17 9.58 10.63
C CYS A 31 12.22 10.63 10.05
N ILE A 32 11.54 11.39 10.89
CA ILE A 32 10.62 12.46 10.48
C ILE A 32 11.33 13.46 9.58
N LYS A 33 12.52 13.92 10.01
CA LYS A 33 13.33 14.89 9.24
C LYS A 33 13.65 14.37 7.83
N ARG A 34 14.10 13.11 7.71
CA ARG A 34 14.48 12.54 6.40
C ARG A 34 13.29 12.37 5.47
N TYR A 35 12.13 11.91 5.95
CA TYR A 35 10.92 11.82 5.13
C TYR A 35 10.45 13.21 4.67
N LYS A 36 10.49 14.21 5.54
CA LYS A 36 10.21 15.60 5.21
C LYS A 36 11.15 16.14 4.12
N GLU A 37 12.48 15.92 4.24
CA GLU A 37 13.49 16.30 3.25
C GLU A 37 13.30 15.61 1.88
N HIS A 38 12.65 14.44 1.85
CA HIS A 38 12.29 13.72 0.62
C HIS A 38 10.88 14.03 0.10
N GLY A 39 10.26 15.11 0.62
CA GLY A 39 9.01 15.63 0.11
C GLY A 39 7.78 14.77 0.44
N TYR A 40 7.80 14.07 1.58
CA TYR A 40 6.62 13.39 2.08
C TYR A 40 5.75 14.37 2.88
N ASP A 41 4.45 14.37 2.60
CA ASP A 41 3.45 15.16 3.32
C ASP A 41 3.01 14.46 4.61
N PHE A 42 2.98 13.12 4.62
CA PHE A 42 2.63 12.36 5.82
C PHE A 42 3.43 11.07 5.95
N LEU A 43 3.52 10.58 7.21
CA LEU A 43 4.28 9.40 7.59
C LEU A 43 3.53 8.63 8.69
N ALA A 44 3.56 7.30 8.65
CA ALA A 44 3.26 6.45 9.78
C ALA A 44 4.55 5.78 10.29
N ILE A 45 4.91 6.04 11.54
CA ILE A 45 5.97 5.32 12.25
C ILE A 45 5.32 4.12 12.93
N THR A 46 5.74 2.93 12.54
CA THR A 46 5.08 1.67 12.87
C THR A 46 6.00 0.73 13.65
N ASP A 47 6.72 1.26 14.62
CA ASP A 47 7.61 0.47 15.47
C ASP A 47 6.91 -0.77 16.05
N HIS A 48 7.63 -1.88 16.17
CA HIS A 48 7.09 -3.18 16.60
C HIS A 48 6.46 -3.14 17.99
N ARG A 49 5.17 -3.52 18.05
CA ARG A 49 4.35 -3.61 19.29
C ARG A 49 4.31 -2.30 20.10
N LYS A 50 4.57 -1.19 19.43
CA LYS A 50 4.56 0.14 20.04
C LYS A 50 3.75 1.10 19.17
N ARG A 51 2.88 1.86 19.79
CA ARG A 51 2.19 2.94 19.12
C ARG A 51 3.01 4.22 19.21
N PHE A 52 3.35 4.80 18.07
CA PHE A 52 3.72 6.20 18.01
C PHE A 52 2.46 7.06 18.13
N LYS A 53 2.49 8.09 18.99
CA LYS A 53 1.29 8.88 19.34
C LYS A 53 0.92 9.94 18.30
N GLY A 54 1.74 10.08 17.26
CA GLY A 54 1.56 11.08 16.22
C GLY A 54 2.28 12.40 16.53
N TYR A 55 2.48 13.17 15.48
CA TYR A 55 3.11 14.48 15.49
C TYR A 55 2.64 15.26 14.26
N GLN A 56 2.53 16.57 14.35
CA GLN A 56 2.24 17.41 13.19
C GLN A 56 2.94 18.75 13.32
N ASP A 57 3.56 19.18 12.24
CA ASP A 57 4.00 20.56 12.05
C ASP A 57 3.47 21.11 10.71
N GLU A 58 3.99 22.25 10.24
CA GLU A 58 3.55 22.90 9.00
C GLU A 58 3.86 22.05 7.74
N ASP A 59 4.86 21.17 7.82
CA ASP A 59 5.41 20.47 6.65
C ASP A 59 5.05 18.98 6.59
N ILE A 60 4.84 18.30 7.73
CA ILE A 60 4.57 16.88 7.77
C ILE A 60 3.56 16.50 8.86
N LEU A 61 2.65 15.60 8.52
CA LEU A 61 1.79 14.90 9.47
C LEU A 61 2.38 13.51 9.77
N VAL A 62 2.69 13.21 11.04
CA VAL A 62 3.01 11.84 11.46
C VAL A 62 1.80 11.25 12.16
N ILE A 63 1.23 10.22 11.56
CA ILE A 63 -0.02 9.60 11.99
C ILE A 63 0.27 8.61 13.12
N PRO A 64 -0.57 8.53 14.18
CA PRO A 64 -0.45 7.51 15.22
C PRO A 64 -0.51 6.10 14.61
N ALA A 65 0.53 5.28 14.83
CA ALA A 65 0.61 3.97 14.19
C ALA A 65 1.46 2.98 14.99
N GLY A 66 1.42 1.72 14.62
CA GLY A 66 2.28 0.66 15.12
C GLY A 66 2.17 -0.60 14.26
N GLU A 67 3.21 -1.45 14.30
CA GLU A 67 3.18 -2.77 13.70
C GLU A 67 3.08 -3.85 14.77
N TYR A 68 2.16 -4.78 14.57
CA TYR A 68 1.89 -5.89 15.45
C TYR A 68 2.11 -7.20 14.70
N HIS A 69 2.69 -8.20 15.36
CA HIS A 69 3.10 -9.39 14.63
C HIS A 69 2.93 -10.68 15.43
N ARG A 70 2.73 -11.79 14.71
CA ARG A 70 2.80 -13.16 15.21
C ARG A 70 3.76 -13.95 14.34
N ASN A 71 4.90 -14.34 14.93
CA ASN A 71 5.94 -15.08 14.22
C ASN A 71 5.88 -16.56 14.59
N PHE A 72 6.05 -17.42 13.57
CA PHE A 72 6.12 -18.88 13.69
C PHE A 72 7.52 -19.37 13.28
N VAL A 73 8.55 -18.71 13.81
CA VAL A 73 9.96 -19.05 13.56
C VAL A 73 10.31 -20.36 14.24
N GLY A 74 11.12 -21.20 13.57
CA GLY A 74 11.48 -22.54 14.05
C GLY A 74 10.38 -23.60 13.86
N GLN A 75 9.22 -23.22 13.31
CA GLN A 75 8.17 -24.16 12.90
C GLN A 75 8.31 -24.45 11.40
N ALA A 76 7.95 -25.64 10.96
CA ALA A 76 8.01 -26.00 9.54
C ALA A 76 6.59 -26.05 8.94
N PRO A 77 6.23 -25.23 7.94
CA PRO A 77 7.05 -24.14 7.36
C PRO A 77 7.09 -22.90 8.24
N GLU A 78 8.23 -22.20 8.25
CA GLU A 78 8.34 -20.90 8.89
C GLU A 78 7.49 -19.86 8.17
N HIS A 79 6.80 -19.04 8.92
CA HIS A 79 6.03 -17.90 8.39
C HIS A 79 5.77 -16.87 9.49
N ALA A 80 5.30 -15.70 9.09
CA ALA A 80 4.93 -14.64 10.01
C ALA A 80 3.64 -13.95 9.56
N PHE A 81 2.96 -13.29 10.50
CA PHE A 81 1.93 -12.30 10.21
C PHE A 81 2.40 -10.98 10.79
N HIS A 82 2.64 -10.01 9.94
CA HIS A 82 2.92 -8.64 10.31
C HIS A 82 1.74 -7.78 9.84
N ILE A 83 1.23 -6.94 10.73
CA ILE A 83 0.01 -6.19 10.50
C ILE A 83 0.20 -4.78 11.04
N THR A 84 0.18 -3.79 10.15
CA THR A 84 0.27 -2.39 10.54
C THR A 84 -1.12 -1.83 10.84
N GLY A 85 -1.19 -1.01 11.90
CA GLY A 85 -2.36 -0.21 12.26
C GLY A 85 -2.01 1.26 12.17
N VAL A 86 -2.64 2.00 11.24
CA VAL A 86 -2.41 3.43 11.04
C VAL A 86 -3.65 4.21 11.47
N GLY A 87 -3.46 5.27 12.25
CA GLY A 87 -4.54 6.05 12.85
C GLY A 87 -5.18 5.38 14.06
N ILE A 88 -4.42 4.55 14.80
CA ILE A 88 -4.92 3.90 16.02
C ILE A 88 -5.04 4.92 17.17
N GLU A 89 -6.19 4.94 17.83
CA GLU A 89 -6.54 5.96 18.82
C GLU A 89 -5.95 5.68 20.20
N TYR A 90 -5.70 4.41 20.54
CA TYR A 90 -5.13 3.99 21.84
C TYR A 90 -4.11 2.87 21.67
N ASP A 91 -3.32 2.66 22.73
CA ASP A 91 -2.26 1.66 22.74
C ASP A 91 -2.86 0.23 22.72
N ILE A 92 -2.38 -0.60 21.80
CA ILE A 92 -2.72 -2.02 21.73
C ILE A 92 -1.65 -2.79 22.50
N ILE A 93 -2.05 -3.43 23.60
CA ILE A 93 -1.16 -4.26 24.41
C ILE A 93 -1.25 -5.69 23.90
N GLN A 94 -0.36 -6.02 22.95
CA GLN A 94 -0.26 -7.36 22.39
C GLN A 94 0.58 -8.25 23.29
N ASP A 95 0.03 -9.38 23.71
CA ASP A 95 0.77 -10.47 24.33
C ASP A 95 0.93 -11.68 23.38
N ASP A 96 1.65 -12.69 23.82
CA ASP A 96 1.96 -13.86 22.99
C ASP A 96 0.76 -14.82 22.77
N SER A 97 -0.38 -14.57 23.38
CA SER A 97 -1.62 -15.34 23.14
C SER A 97 -2.39 -14.85 21.91
N PHE A 98 -2.14 -13.61 21.45
CA PHE A 98 -2.84 -13.05 20.29
C PHE A 98 -2.62 -13.91 19.05
N SER A 99 -3.72 -14.34 18.46
CA SER A 99 -3.71 -14.86 17.09
C SER A 99 -3.56 -13.70 16.10
N PRO A 100 -3.21 -13.99 14.83
CA PRO A 100 -3.23 -12.94 13.77
C PRO A 100 -4.58 -12.22 13.65
N GLN A 101 -5.69 -12.92 13.87
CA GLN A 101 -7.02 -12.31 13.83
C GLN A 101 -7.26 -11.37 15.01
N ASP A 102 -6.80 -11.72 16.22
CA ASP A 102 -6.91 -10.84 17.40
C ASP A 102 -6.15 -9.52 17.18
N ILE A 103 -5.01 -9.57 16.45
CA ILE A 103 -4.25 -8.36 16.08
C ILE A 103 -5.10 -7.47 15.17
N VAL A 104 -5.70 -8.04 14.10
CA VAL A 104 -6.58 -7.28 13.20
C VAL A 104 -7.74 -6.67 13.96
N ASP A 105 -8.41 -7.46 14.79
CA ASP A 105 -9.58 -7.02 15.55
C ASP A 105 -9.24 -5.91 16.55
N ALA A 106 -8.06 -6.00 17.19
CA ALA A 106 -7.56 -4.94 18.09
C ALA A 106 -7.27 -3.63 17.33
N ILE A 107 -6.60 -3.70 16.16
CA ILE A 107 -6.33 -2.53 15.32
C ILE A 107 -7.65 -1.89 14.85
N LYS A 108 -8.59 -2.70 14.39
CA LYS A 108 -9.92 -2.23 13.94
C LYS A 108 -10.72 -1.61 15.08
N SER A 109 -10.67 -2.20 16.27
CA SER A 109 -11.31 -1.66 17.48
C SER A 109 -10.70 -0.33 17.91
N ALA A 110 -9.40 -0.13 17.66
CA ALA A 110 -8.70 1.13 17.89
C ALA A 110 -8.90 2.18 16.77
N GLY A 111 -9.84 1.97 15.84
CA GLY A 111 -10.13 2.90 14.74
C GLY A 111 -9.14 2.86 13.58
N GLY A 112 -8.14 1.99 13.62
CA GLY A 112 -7.03 1.96 12.68
C GLY A 112 -7.39 1.48 11.27
N PHE A 113 -6.68 2.03 10.28
CA PHE A 113 -6.55 1.45 8.95
C PHE A 113 -5.55 0.29 9.04
N CYS A 114 -6.05 -0.93 8.79
CA CYS A 114 -5.34 -2.18 9.06
C CYS A 114 -4.77 -2.76 7.76
N THR A 115 -3.43 -2.90 7.68
CA THR A 115 -2.75 -3.43 6.48
C THR A 115 -2.02 -4.72 6.79
N LEU A 116 -2.23 -5.75 5.97
CA LEU A 116 -1.40 -6.95 5.94
C LEU A 116 -0.06 -6.60 5.27
N ALA A 117 1.00 -6.57 6.06
CA ALA A 117 2.34 -6.20 5.62
C ALA A 117 3.04 -7.37 4.89
N HIS A 118 3.77 -7.05 3.82
CA HIS A 118 4.73 -7.89 3.09
C HIS A 118 4.49 -9.42 3.12
N PRO A 119 3.33 -9.94 2.71
CA PRO A 119 2.97 -11.36 2.92
C PRO A 119 3.90 -12.34 2.19
N ILE A 120 4.56 -11.92 1.11
CA ILE A 120 5.53 -12.75 0.40
C ILE A 120 6.84 -12.87 1.18
N TRP A 121 7.33 -11.79 1.78
CA TRP A 121 8.49 -11.83 2.68
C TRP A 121 8.19 -12.73 3.88
N SER A 122 7.00 -12.61 4.43
CA SER A 122 6.50 -13.37 5.59
C SER A 122 6.27 -14.85 5.30
N LEU A 123 6.50 -15.32 4.07
CA LEU A 123 6.26 -16.71 3.62
C LEU A 123 4.84 -17.21 3.90
N MET A 124 3.88 -16.30 3.93
CA MET A 124 2.48 -16.65 4.10
C MET A 124 1.97 -17.45 2.91
N THR A 125 1.14 -18.43 3.18
CA THR A 125 0.37 -19.10 2.13
C THR A 125 -0.77 -18.17 1.70
N PHE A 126 -1.20 -18.33 0.44
CA PHE A 126 -2.37 -17.61 -0.06
C PHE A 126 -3.63 -17.87 0.78
N GLN A 127 -3.79 -19.09 1.31
CA GLN A 127 -4.93 -19.44 2.18
C GLN A 127 -4.93 -18.64 3.46
N GLN A 128 -3.78 -18.41 4.07
CA GLN A 128 -3.66 -17.56 5.27
C GLN A 128 -4.11 -16.12 5.02
N CYS A 129 -3.82 -15.57 3.82
CA CYS A 129 -4.32 -14.24 3.45
C CYS A 129 -5.85 -14.20 3.30
N ILE A 130 -6.48 -15.31 2.85
CA ILE A 130 -7.96 -15.44 2.75
C ILE A 130 -8.60 -15.63 4.12
N ASP A 131 -7.95 -16.41 5.00
CA ASP A 131 -8.50 -16.76 6.31
C ASP A 131 -8.53 -15.56 7.27
N LEU A 132 -7.55 -14.66 7.13
CA LEU A 132 -7.53 -13.40 7.87
C LEU A 132 -8.67 -12.48 7.38
N LYS A 133 -9.49 -12.00 8.31
CA LYS A 133 -10.68 -11.19 8.01
C LYS A 133 -10.51 -9.74 8.41
N ASN A 134 -11.30 -8.85 7.84
CA ASN A 134 -11.47 -7.44 8.22
C ASN A 134 -10.25 -6.53 8.11
N TYR A 135 -9.10 -7.00 7.63
CA TYR A 135 -8.02 -6.07 7.27
C TYR A 135 -8.39 -5.28 6.01
N ASP A 136 -7.95 -4.02 5.92
CA ASP A 136 -8.37 -3.09 4.87
C ASP A 136 -7.51 -3.20 3.62
N ALA A 137 -6.20 -3.35 3.80
CA ALA A 137 -5.22 -3.26 2.73
C ALA A 137 -4.17 -4.38 2.78
N ILE A 138 -3.45 -4.53 1.66
CA ILE A 138 -2.28 -5.42 1.52
C ILE A 138 -1.15 -4.62 0.85
N GLU A 139 0.07 -4.80 1.30
CA GLU A 139 1.23 -4.23 0.65
C GLU A 139 1.52 -4.95 -0.66
N ILE A 140 1.37 -4.24 -1.79
CA ILE A 140 1.76 -4.74 -3.10
C ILE A 140 3.27 -4.68 -3.27
N TYR A 141 3.89 -3.70 -2.65
CA TYR A 141 5.32 -3.50 -2.66
C TYR A 141 5.82 -3.05 -1.28
N ASN A 142 6.93 -3.66 -0.87
CA ASN A 142 7.63 -3.35 0.38
C ASN A 142 9.13 -3.26 0.08
N THR A 143 9.72 -2.08 0.30
CA THR A 143 11.08 -1.76 -0.16
C THR A 143 12.14 -2.61 0.54
N ILE A 144 12.12 -2.73 1.88
CA ILE A 144 13.13 -3.54 2.59
C ILE A 144 13.08 -5.00 2.20
N SER A 145 11.86 -5.53 2.03
CA SER A 145 11.63 -6.92 1.61
C SER A 145 12.16 -7.19 0.22
N ASP A 146 12.11 -6.20 -0.69
CA ASP A 146 12.69 -6.30 -2.03
C ASP A 146 14.21 -6.24 -1.98
N VAL A 147 14.74 -5.19 -1.37
CA VAL A 147 16.19 -4.89 -1.38
C VAL A 147 17.02 -5.98 -0.71
N TYR A 148 16.55 -6.52 0.43
CA TYR A 148 17.35 -7.47 1.22
C TYR A 148 16.96 -8.93 1.08
N SER A 149 15.78 -9.23 0.49
CA SER A 149 15.35 -10.63 0.35
C SER A 149 14.80 -11.00 -1.03
N GLY A 150 14.61 -10.02 -1.95
CA GLY A 150 14.00 -10.26 -3.25
C GLY A 150 12.53 -10.69 -3.17
N ARG A 151 11.84 -10.33 -2.07
CA ARG A 151 10.43 -10.72 -1.79
C ARG A 151 9.53 -9.51 -1.58
N GLY A 152 9.80 -8.42 -2.28
CA GLY A 152 9.08 -7.15 -2.09
C GLY A 152 7.70 -7.10 -2.75
N TYR A 153 7.40 -7.95 -3.73
CA TYR A 153 6.17 -7.86 -4.53
C TYR A 153 5.13 -8.90 -4.12
N SER A 154 3.90 -8.46 -3.89
CA SER A 154 2.74 -9.30 -3.52
C SER A 154 1.59 -9.19 -4.53
N ASP A 155 1.85 -8.72 -5.74
CA ASP A 155 0.87 -8.50 -6.80
C ASP A 155 0.07 -9.77 -7.14
N LEU A 156 0.71 -10.92 -7.19
CA LEU A 156 0.03 -12.20 -7.44
C LEU A 156 -1.04 -12.49 -6.38
N TYR A 157 -0.77 -12.24 -5.10
CA TYR A 157 -1.75 -12.48 -4.03
C TYR A 157 -2.95 -11.55 -4.15
N ILE A 158 -2.71 -10.29 -4.51
CA ILE A 158 -3.76 -9.31 -4.74
C ILE A 158 -4.65 -9.75 -5.91
N ASP A 159 -4.06 -10.15 -7.03
CA ASP A 159 -4.80 -10.61 -8.22
C ASP A 159 -5.58 -11.91 -7.94
N MET A 160 -5.01 -12.82 -7.15
CA MET A 160 -5.69 -14.05 -6.72
C MET A 160 -6.86 -13.77 -5.75
N LEU A 161 -6.74 -12.81 -4.83
CA LEU A 161 -7.83 -12.35 -3.96
C LEU A 161 -8.94 -11.71 -4.80
N ALA A 162 -8.57 -10.79 -5.68
CA ALA A 162 -9.52 -10.07 -6.54
C ALA A 162 -10.28 -11.03 -7.47
N SER A 163 -9.62 -12.06 -8.01
CA SER A 163 -10.27 -13.09 -8.83
C SER A 163 -11.38 -13.86 -8.08
N ARG A 164 -11.33 -13.87 -6.74
CA ARG A 164 -12.33 -14.47 -5.85
C ARG A 164 -13.36 -13.47 -5.32
N GLY A 165 -13.33 -12.21 -5.81
CA GLY A 165 -14.21 -11.15 -5.33
C GLY A 165 -13.81 -10.54 -3.99
N ILE A 166 -12.57 -10.78 -3.53
CA ILE A 166 -12.03 -10.18 -2.31
C ILE A 166 -11.17 -8.99 -2.73
N TYR A 167 -11.74 -7.80 -2.65
CA TYR A 167 -11.10 -6.57 -3.09
C TYR A 167 -10.46 -5.85 -1.89
N LYS A 168 -9.13 -5.94 -1.79
CA LYS A 168 -8.34 -5.24 -0.79
C LYS A 168 -7.76 -3.96 -1.38
N LYS A 169 -7.58 -2.96 -0.55
CA LYS A 169 -6.82 -1.75 -0.90
C LYS A 169 -5.35 -2.10 -1.05
N ILE A 170 -4.62 -1.29 -1.83
CA ILE A 170 -3.27 -1.62 -2.28
C ILE A 170 -2.32 -0.51 -1.86
N THR A 171 -1.33 -0.82 -1.03
CA THR A 171 -0.31 0.12 -0.57
C THR A 171 1.08 -0.29 -1.05
N ALA A 172 1.95 0.69 -1.33
CA ALA A 172 3.38 0.50 -1.44
C ALA A 172 4.04 1.28 -0.29
N VAL A 173 5.05 0.69 0.32
CA VAL A 173 5.69 1.20 1.53
C VAL A 173 7.19 0.95 1.53
N ASP A 174 7.88 1.63 2.41
CA ASP A 174 9.31 1.40 2.60
C ASP A 174 9.61 0.30 3.61
N ASP A 175 8.92 0.29 4.75
CA ASP A 175 9.27 -0.56 5.89
C ASP A 175 10.73 -0.32 6.32
N ALA A 176 11.13 0.97 6.31
CA ALA A 176 12.52 1.39 6.43
C ALA A 176 13.09 1.09 7.83
N HIS A 177 14.22 0.38 7.86
CA HIS A 177 14.98 0.06 9.07
C HIS A 177 16.39 0.65 9.04
N HIS A 178 17.06 0.56 7.88
CA HIS A 178 18.46 0.94 7.73
C HIS A 178 18.65 2.35 7.17
N TYR A 179 17.70 2.84 6.36
CA TYR A 179 17.70 4.16 5.73
C TYR A 179 18.89 4.40 4.77
N ASP A 180 19.46 3.32 4.25
CA ASP A 180 20.50 3.37 3.23
C ASP A 180 19.97 3.02 1.82
N ARG A 181 19.15 1.97 1.68
CA ARG A 181 18.54 1.51 0.43
C ARG A 181 17.05 1.20 0.55
N ASP A 182 16.54 1.11 1.78
CA ASP A 182 15.21 0.66 2.14
C ASP A 182 14.24 1.81 2.45
N ALA A 183 14.59 3.04 2.06
CA ALA A 183 13.76 4.22 2.33
C ALA A 183 13.56 5.08 1.08
N PHE A 184 12.43 5.79 1.05
CA PHE A 184 12.04 6.80 0.06
C PHE A 184 11.72 6.23 -1.35
N VAL A 185 11.42 4.93 -1.45
CA VAL A 185 11.10 4.23 -2.70
C VAL A 185 9.63 3.89 -2.79
N GLY A 186 9.08 3.15 -1.81
CA GLY A 186 7.68 2.74 -1.76
C GLY A 186 6.81 3.79 -1.06
N TYR A 187 5.74 4.26 -1.71
CA TYR A 187 4.83 5.24 -1.13
C TYR A 187 3.42 5.16 -1.71
N ILE A 188 2.50 5.89 -1.11
CA ILE A 188 1.17 6.13 -1.66
C ILE A 188 0.99 7.61 -1.98
N MET A 189 0.19 7.89 -3.01
CA MET A 189 -0.29 9.24 -3.35
C MET A 189 -1.76 9.33 -3.04
N VAL A 190 -2.15 10.20 -2.12
CA VAL A 190 -3.51 10.32 -1.60
C VAL A 190 -4.13 11.64 -2.02
N GLN A 191 -5.34 11.61 -2.57
CA GLN A 191 -6.08 12.83 -2.89
C GLN A 191 -6.82 13.36 -1.67
N ALA A 192 -6.32 14.45 -1.09
CA ALA A 192 -6.92 15.17 0.02
C ALA A 192 -6.64 16.68 -0.12
N GLU A 193 -7.56 17.52 0.35
CA GLU A 193 -7.40 18.99 0.31
C GLU A 193 -6.43 19.44 1.40
N ASN A 194 -6.57 18.90 2.62
CA ASN A 194 -5.77 19.20 3.79
C ASN A 194 -4.94 17.98 4.21
N ASN A 195 -3.77 18.25 4.76
CA ASN A 195 -2.90 17.20 5.32
C ASN A 195 -3.35 16.88 6.76
N THR A 196 -4.50 16.24 6.90
CA THR A 196 -5.07 15.77 8.18
C THR A 196 -5.39 14.27 8.10
N TRP A 197 -5.34 13.60 9.26
CA TRP A 197 -5.65 12.17 9.30
C TRP A 197 -7.07 11.87 8.84
N GLU A 198 -8.02 12.70 9.21
CA GLU A 198 -9.43 12.52 8.85
C GLU A 198 -9.64 12.49 7.33
N GLU A 199 -9.03 13.44 6.60
CA GLU A 199 -9.15 13.51 5.14
C GLU A 199 -8.37 12.38 4.45
N ILE A 200 -7.16 12.07 4.93
CA ILE A 200 -6.37 10.94 4.44
C ILE A 200 -7.11 9.63 4.67
N HIS A 201 -7.63 9.40 5.88
CA HIS A 201 -8.39 8.18 6.21
C HIS A 201 -9.65 8.02 5.36
N GLN A 202 -10.37 9.14 5.13
CA GLN A 202 -11.53 9.12 4.25
C GLN A 202 -11.13 8.79 2.80
N ALA A 203 -10.03 9.37 2.31
CA ALA A 203 -9.50 9.07 0.99
C ALA A 203 -9.07 7.61 0.85
N LEU A 204 -8.42 7.04 1.89
CA LEU A 204 -8.09 5.61 1.93
C LEU A 204 -9.34 4.73 1.88
N LYS A 205 -10.40 5.08 2.62
CA LYS A 205 -11.68 4.33 2.57
C LYS A 205 -12.34 4.37 1.20
N GLU A 206 -12.26 5.50 0.50
CA GLU A 206 -12.91 5.75 -0.79
C GLU A 206 -12.05 5.35 -2.00
N ASN A 207 -10.88 4.73 -1.81
CA ASN A 207 -9.93 4.38 -2.87
C ASN A 207 -9.40 5.60 -3.66
N ARG A 208 -9.40 6.81 -3.06
CA ARG A 208 -8.85 8.02 -3.68
C ARG A 208 -7.34 8.13 -3.45
N PHE A 209 -6.63 7.07 -3.76
CA PHE A 209 -5.18 6.98 -3.69
C PHE A 209 -4.65 5.88 -4.60
N TYR A 210 -3.35 5.93 -4.88
CA TYR A 210 -2.63 4.88 -5.58
C TYR A 210 -1.26 4.62 -4.93
N ALA A 211 -0.71 3.42 -5.16
CA ALA A 211 0.62 3.02 -4.71
C ALA A 211 1.68 3.31 -5.79
N SER A 212 2.91 3.65 -5.42
CA SER A 212 3.97 3.95 -6.38
C SER A 212 5.38 3.73 -5.84
N GLN A 213 6.31 3.49 -6.78
CA GLN A 213 7.76 3.55 -6.63
C GLN A 213 8.40 4.74 -7.39
N GLY A 214 7.58 5.60 -8.04
CA GLY A 214 8.07 6.70 -8.86
C GLY A 214 7.07 7.17 -9.92
N PRO A 215 6.57 6.29 -10.80
CA PRO A 215 5.59 6.66 -11.81
C PRO A 215 4.34 7.29 -11.19
N GLN A 216 3.72 8.22 -11.93
CA GLN A 216 2.51 8.91 -11.47
C GLN A 216 1.30 8.46 -12.28
N ILE A 217 0.18 8.27 -11.61
CA ILE A 217 -1.11 8.10 -12.23
C ILE A 217 -1.87 9.42 -12.07
N HIS A 218 -2.02 10.17 -13.17
CA HIS A 218 -2.63 11.50 -13.14
C HIS A 218 -4.15 11.44 -13.12
N ARG A 219 -4.73 10.40 -13.73
CA ARG A 219 -6.18 10.21 -13.83
C ARG A 219 -6.53 8.76 -14.07
N ILE A 220 -7.59 8.31 -13.43
CA ILE A 220 -8.36 7.13 -13.87
C ILE A 220 -9.83 7.52 -13.91
N GLN A 221 -10.40 7.48 -15.11
CA GLN A 221 -11.82 7.74 -15.33
C GLN A 221 -12.51 6.45 -15.78
N VAL A 222 -13.67 6.20 -15.20
CA VAL A 222 -14.52 5.04 -15.54
C VAL A 222 -15.84 5.55 -16.12
N GLU A 223 -16.12 5.17 -17.38
CA GLU A 223 -17.33 5.51 -18.13
C GLU A 223 -18.02 4.19 -18.56
N GLY A 224 -18.94 3.71 -17.73
CA GLY A 224 -19.50 2.38 -17.93
C GLY A 224 -18.40 1.31 -17.87
N ALA A 225 -18.20 0.57 -18.95
CA ALA A 225 -17.14 -0.44 -19.05
C ALA A 225 -15.78 0.14 -19.53
N LYS A 226 -15.73 1.43 -19.94
CA LYS A 226 -14.51 2.07 -20.45
C LYS A 226 -13.69 2.63 -19.30
N ILE A 227 -12.40 2.31 -19.28
CA ILE A 227 -11.40 2.85 -18.35
C ILE A 227 -10.43 3.70 -19.17
N ILE A 228 -10.24 4.94 -18.74
CA ILE A 228 -9.30 5.91 -19.32
C ILE A 228 -8.22 6.16 -18.27
N VAL A 229 -6.96 6.04 -18.66
CA VAL A 229 -5.80 6.22 -17.77
C VAL A 229 -4.87 7.27 -18.38
N ASP A 230 -4.58 8.30 -17.60
CA ASP A 230 -3.51 9.27 -17.86
C ASP A 230 -2.41 9.10 -16.81
N ALA A 231 -1.15 9.01 -17.24
CA ALA A 231 -0.01 8.74 -16.39
C ALA A 231 1.22 9.55 -16.79
N SER A 232 2.26 9.52 -15.94
CA SER A 232 3.61 9.96 -16.34
C SER A 232 4.15 9.09 -17.48
N PRO A 233 5.18 9.55 -18.24
CA PRO A 233 5.78 8.77 -19.31
C PRO A 233 6.14 7.35 -18.88
N ALA A 234 5.61 6.35 -19.59
CA ALA A 234 5.73 4.93 -19.27
C ALA A 234 6.19 4.10 -20.48
N SER A 235 6.91 3.02 -20.21
CA SER A 235 7.25 2.00 -21.21
C SER A 235 6.13 0.96 -21.37
N CYS A 236 5.28 0.84 -20.34
CA CYS A 236 4.14 -0.06 -20.36
C CYS A 236 3.02 0.46 -19.43
N ILE A 237 1.79 0.43 -19.92
CA ILE A 237 0.59 0.55 -19.08
C ILE A 237 -0.23 -0.72 -19.32
N ARG A 238 -0.60 -1.41 -18.24
CA ARG A 238 -1.41 -2.62 -18.34
C ARG A 238 -2.53 -2.65 -17.31
N LEU A 239 -3.58 -3.38 -17.65
CA LEU A 239 -4.72 -3.61 -16.78
C LEU A 239 -4.78 -5.09 -16.40
N MET A 240 -4.64 -5.41 -15.13
CA MET A 240 -4.82 -6.75 -14.59
C MET A 240 -6.31 -7.01 -14.33
N SER A 241 -6.79 -8.23 -14.60
CA SER A 241 -8.20 -8.60 -14.45
C SER A 241 -8.34 -10.08 -14.09
N ASN A 242 -9.57 -10.57 -13.93
CA ASN A 242 -9.87 -11.98 -13.59
C ASN A 242 -9.71 -12.99 -14.75
N THR A 243 -9.39 -12.53 -15.96
CA THR A 243 -9.21 -13.42 -17.12
C THR A 243 -7.73 -13.68 -17.38
N LEU A 244 -7.39 -14.93 -17.79
CA LEU A 244 -6.00 -15.33 -18.06
C LEU A 244 -5.46 -14.67 -19.34
N SER A 245 -6.29 -14.54 -20.37
CA SER A 245 -5.89 -13.94 -21.65
C SER A 245 -5.96 -12.42 -21.59
N GLY A 246 -4.80 -11.76 -21.63
CA GLY A 246 -4.69 -10.31 -21.42
C GLY A 246 -4.01 -9.53 -22.52
N GLY A 247 -3.78 -10.09 -23.71
CA GLY A 247 -2.98 -9.45 -24.77
C GLY A 247 -3.48 -8.07 -25.25
N ARG A 248 -4.76 -7.79 -25.08
CA ARG A 248 -5.35 -6.48 -25.42
C ARG A 248 -5.35 -5.48 -24.27
N ARG A 249 -4.93 -5.89 -23.06
CA ARG A 249 -4.91 -5.08 -21.84
C ARG A 249 -3.53 -4.51 -21.52
N THR A 250 -2.56 -4.75 -22.38
CA THR A 250 -1.17 -4.33 -22.19
C THR A 250 -0.75 -3.46 -23.37
N PHE A 251 -0.34 -2.26 -23.05
CA PHE A 251 0.08 -1.22 -23.99
C PHE A 251 1.57 -0.96 -23.80
N TYR A 252 2.37 -1.25 -24.81
CA TYR A 252 3.81 -0.99 -24.84
C TYR A 252 4.14 0.15 -25.79
N GLY A 253 5.13 0.96 -25.45
CA GLY A 253 5.67 2.01 -26.30
C GLY A 253 6.71 2.85 -25.58
N GLU A 254 7.21 3.88 -26.26
CA GLU A 254 8.07 4.89 -25.67
C GLU A 254 7.22 6.05 -25.16
N ASP A 255 7.42 6.42 -23.88
CA ASP A 255 6.74 7.56 -23.23
C ASP A 255 5.21 7.58 -23.36
N ILE A 256 4.57 6.40 -23.19
CA ILE A 256 3.10 6.32 -23.19
C ILE A 256 2.57 7.08 -21.96
N THR A 257 1.64 8.02 -22.21
CA THR A 257 1.00 8.82 -21.15
C THR A 257 -0.51 8.63 -21.08
N HIS A 258 -1.11 7.96 -22.09
CA HIS A 258 -2.55 7.80 -22.20
C HIS A 258 -2.92 6.44 -22.76
N VAL A 259 -3.89 5.77 -22.14
CA VAL A 259 -4.51 4.55 -22.68
C VAL A 259 -6.01 4.54 -22.37
N GLU A 260 -6.76 3.90 -23.27
CA GLU A 260 -8.17 3.61 -23.11
C GLU A 260 -8.41 2.11 -23.25
N TYR A 261 -9.19 1.55 -22.36
CA TYR A 261 -9.55 0.14 -22.39
C TYR A 261 -11.02 -0.06 -22.04
N THR A 262 -11.71 -0.85 -22.85
CA THR A 262 -13.09 -1.25 -22.56
C THR A 262 -13.09 -2.66 -21.99
N LEU A 263 -13.51 -2.81 -20.75
CA LEU A 263 -13.65 -4.09 -20.05
C LEU A 263 -14.70 -4.96 -20.77
N PRO A 264 -14.34 -6.15 -21.33
CA PRO A 264 -15.33 -7.11 -21.81
C PRO A 264 -16.25 -7.58 -20.69
N GLU A 265 -17.42 -8.15 -21.04
CA GLU A 265 -18.36 -8.70 -20.06
C GLU A 265 -17.76 -9.81 -19.17
N SER A 266 -16.79 -10.54 -19.69
CA SER A 266 -16.06 -11.58 -18.93
C SER A 266 -15.11 -11.01 -17.88
N GLU A 267 -14.80 -9.71 -17.90
CA GLU A 267 -13.91 -9.05 -16.95
C GLU A 267 -14.71 -8.28 -15.91
N ARG A 268 -14.58 -8.70 -14.66
CA ARG A 268 -15.35 -8.16 -13.51
C ARG A 268 -14.66 -6.98 -12.84
N TYR A 269 -13.36 -6.83 -13.03
CA TYR A 269 -12.56 -5.76 -12.45
C TYR A 269 -11.33 -5.47 -13.31
N ALA A 270 -10.71 -4.33 -13.06
CA ALA A 270 -9.37 -4.01 -13.52
C ALA A 270 -8.51 -3.45 -12.38
N ARG A 271 -7.20 -3.64 -12.47
CA ARG A 271 -6.17 -2.96 -11.71
C ARG A 271 -5.15 -2.41 -12.70
N VAL A 272 -4.94 -1.10 -12.66
CA VAL A 272 -3.97 -0.43 -13.53
C VAL A 272 -2.57 -0.59 -12.96
N GLU A 273 -1.60 -0.90 -13.80
CA GLU A 273 -0.17 -0.87 -13.49
C GLU A 273 0.55 -0.03 -14.55
N VAL A 274 1.26 1.00 -14.10
CA VAL A 274 2.09 1.88 -14.93
C VAL A 274 3.54 1.54 -14.65
N ILE A 275 4.33 1.28 -15.70
CA ILE A 275 5.74 0.90 -15.59
C ILE A 275 6.58 1.89 -16.39
N ASP A 276 7.52 2.56 -15.74
CA ASP A 276 8.43 3.49 -16.42
C ASP A 276 9.56 2.77 -17.17
N LYS A 277 10.44 3.53 -17.81
CA LYS A 277 11.60 3.01 -18.54
C LYS A 277 12.65 2.34 -17.67
N ASN A 278 12.64 2.57 -16.36
CA ASN A 278 13.55 1.96 -15.38
C ASN A 278 12.95 0.70 -14.74
N GLY A 279 11.69 0.36 -15.07
CA GLY A 279 10.96 -0.76 -14.49
C GLY A 279 10.28 -0.45 -13.15
N LEU A 280 10.32 0.80 -12.70
CA LEU A 280 9.57 1.24 -11.50
C LEU A 280 8.08 1.28 -11.82
N LYS A 281 7.26 1.04 -10.81
CA LYS A 281 5.83 0.81 -11.00
C LYS A 281 4.96 1.74 -10.16
N ALA A 282 3.75 2.01 -10.68
CA ALA A 282 2.64 2.53 -9.92
C ALA A 282 1.40 1.65 -10.12
N TRP A 283 0.55 1.55 -9.10
CA TRP A 283 -0.60 0.65 -9.08
C TRP A 283 -1.86 1.36 -8.58
N SER A 284 -2.94 1.23 -9.33
CA SER A 284 -4.25 1.64 -8.82
C SER A 284 -4.81 0.62 -7.83
N ASN A 285 -5.78 1.03 -7.03
CA ASN A 285 -6.70 0.10 -6.37
C ASN A 285 -7.53 -0.66 -7.41
N ILE A 286 -8.23 -1.71 -6.95
CA ILE A 286 -9.13 -2.49 -7.80
C ILE A 286 -10.34 -1.64 -8.21
N ILE A 287 -10.60 -1.60 -9.51
CA ILE A 287 -11.73 -0.94 -10.16
C ILE A 287 -12.75 -2.03 -10.49
N VAL A 288 -13.82 -2.08 -9.76
CA VAL A 288 -14.87 -3.09 -9.98
C VAL A 288 -15.82 -2.59 -11.08
N ARG A 289 -16.18 -3.47 -12.01
CA ARG A 289 -17.20 -3.20 -13.01
C ARG A 289 -18.57 -3.07 -12.31
N GLU A 290 -19.28 -2.00 -12.58
CA GLU A 290 -20.69 -1.78 -12.18
C GLU A 290 -21.64 -2.65 -12.98
#